data_d447e0d95ae23d517104f96f6729a2b7
#
_entry.id   d447e0d95ae23d517104f96f6729a2b7
#
_cell.length_a   1.000
_cell.length_b   1.000
_cell.length_c   1.000
_cell.angle_alpha   90.00
_cell.angle_beta   90.00
_cell.angle_gamma   90.00
#
_symmetry.space_group_name_H-M   'P 1'
#
loop_
_entity.id
_entity.type
_entity.pdbx_description
1 polymer ?
#
loop_
_entity_poly.entity_id
_entity_poly.type
_entity_poly.pdbx_seq_one_letter_code
_entity_poly.pdbx_strand_id
1 'polypeptide(L)'
;MPRANRVAAYAAAFATAVRNGLAYPGELAVGCVFMVVIFFIFANLWPAAYAGREQVEGLTLAQLLIYLVATETLVMTPRVWNVIQAEIRSGDVAIHWARPIDYGLWHLAGFLGEAVVRAPLTFAVGAAIVWLRTG
;
A
#
# COMPACT_ATOMS: atom_id res chain seq x y z
N MET A 1 -27.67 -17.69 4.45
CA MET A 1 -27.84 -16.39 3.72
C MET A 1 -27.68 -16.65 2.23
N PRO A 2 -28.50 -16.05 1.37
CA PRO A 2 -28.33 -16.14 -0.08
C PRO A 2 -26.98 -15.51 -0.49
N ARG A 3 -26.37 -16.04 -1.57
CA ARG A 3 -25.04 -15.58 -2.08
C ARG A 3 -24.99 -14.07 -2.34
N ALA A 4 -26.08 -13.47 -2.78
CA ALA A 4 -26.20 -12.03 -3.03
C ALA A 4 -25.91 -11.18 -1.78
N ASN A 5 -26.34 -11.60 -0.58
CA ASN A 5 -26.08 -10.88 0.67
C ASN A 5 -24.59 -10.91 1.10
N ARG A 6 -23.87 -11.96 0.73
CA ARG A 6 -22.43 -12.05 1.04
C ARG A 6 -21.60 -11.09 0.17
N VAL A 7 -21.91 -11.04 -1.12
CA VAL A 7 -21.23 -10.10 -2.06
C VAL A 7 -21.49 -8.66 -1.63
N ALA A 8 -22.71 -8.32 -1.25
CA ALA A 8 -23.06 -6.99 -0.74
C ALA A 8 -22.27 -6.64 0.54
N ALA A 9 -22.04 -7.61 1.43
CA ALA A 9 -21.24 -7.38 2.63
C ALA A 9 -19.78 -7.08 2.30
N TYR A 10 -19.15 -7.82 1.39
CA TYR A 10 -17.76 -7.55 0.96
C TYR A 10 -17.65 -6.21 0.22
N ALA A 11 -18.60 -5.89 -0.63
CA ALA A 11 -18.67 -4.57 -1.29
C ALA A 11 -18.81 -3.43 -0.28
N ALA A 12 -19.60 -3.62 0.77
CA ALA A 12 -19.73 -2.65 1.86
C ALA A 12 -18.42 -2.49 2.65
N ALA A 13 -17.72 -3.60 2.94
CA ALA A 13 -16.40 -3.56 3.60
C ALA A 13 -15.40 -2.77 2.76
N PHE A 14 -15.30 -3.06 1.46
CA PHE A 14 -14.47 -2.34 0.51
C PHE A 14 -14.81 -0.84 0.48
N ALA A 15 -16.09 -0.49 0.28
CA ALA A 15 -16.53 0.90 0.21
C ALA A 15 -16.26 1.66 1.52
N THR A 16 -16.43 1.01 2.66
CA THR A 16 -16.11 1.60 3.98
C THR A 16 -14.62 1.86 4.11
N ALA A 17 -13.77 0.92 3.70
CA ALA A 17 -12.32 1.08 3.72
C ALA A 17 -11.85 2.22 2.81
N VAL A 18 -12.41 2.35 1.60
CA VAL A 18 -12.16 3.48 0.70
C VAL A 18 -12.53 4.81 1.37
N ARG A 19 -13.73 4.89 1.97
CA ARG A 19 -14.19 6.10 2.66
C ARG A 19 -13.31 6.45 3.85
N ASN A 20 -12.92 5.47 4.65
CA ASN A 20 -12.01 5.67 5.78
C ASN A 20 -10.65 6.17 5.30
N GLY A 21 -10.08 5.59 4.25
CA GLY A 21 -8.83 6.06 3.67
C GLY A 21 -8.88 7.53 3.24
N LEU A 22 -10.02 7.98 2.68
CA LEU A 22 -10.22 9.37 2.28
C LEU A 22 -10.59 10.30 3.45
N ALA A 23 -11.19 9.77 4.52
CA ALA A 23 -11.62 10.56 5.67
C ALA A 23 -10.45 11.04 6.55
N TYR A 24 -9.29 10.38 6.47
CA TYR A 24 -8.10 10.70 7.27
C TYR A 24 -6.94 11.18 6.38
N PRO A 25 -7.02 12.40 5.80
CA PRO A 25 -5.99 12.92 4.90
C PRO A 25 -4.62 13.08 5.59
N GLY A 26 -4.59 13.24 6.90
CA GLY A 26 -3.36 13.31 7.69
C GLY A 26 -2.53 12.02 7.60
N GLU A 27 -3.14 10.85 7.65
CA GLU A 27 -2.44 9.58 7.48
C GLU A 27 -1.87 9.41 6.06
N LEU A 28 -2.63 9.84 5.05
CA LEU A 28 -2.16 9.84 3.67
C LEU A 28 -0.96 10.79 3.51
N ALA A 29 -1.04 11.99 4.10
CA ALA A 29 0.05 12.96 4.07
C ALA A 29 1.32 12.42 4.73
N VAL A 30 1.22 11.76 5.88
CA VAL A 30 2.36 11.10 6.55
C VAL A 30 2.99 10.04 5.64
N GLY A 31 2.19 9.21 4.98
CA GLY A 31 2.68 8.22 4.02
C GLY A 31 3.41 8.87 2.84
N CYS A 32 2.88 9.97 2.29
CA CYS A 32 3.53 10.72 1.22
C CYS A 32 4.85 11.36 1.68
N VAL A 33 4.88 11.97 2.85
CA VAL A 33 6.10 12.54 3.42
C VAL A 33 7.17 11.47 3.62
N PHE A 34 6.78 10.32 4.15
CA PHE A 34 7.70 9.20 4.32
C PHE A 34 8.25 8.71 2.98
N MET A 35 7.41 8.61 1.94
CA MET A 35 7.82 8.27 0.59
C MET A 35 8.83 9.29 0.04
N VAL A 36 8.56 10.59 0.23
CA VAL A 36 9.50 11.66 -0.18
C VAL A 36 10.86 11.48 0.49
N VAL A 37 10.90 11.23 1.79
CA VAL A 37 12.15 11.03 2.54
C VAL A 37 12.92 9.81 2.04
N ILE A 38 12.25 8.67 1.89
CA ILE A 38 12.88 7.43 1.40
C ILE A 38 13.45 7.65 -0.01
N PHE A 39 12.65 8.23 -0.92
CA PHE A 39 13.12 8.46 -2.29
C PHE A 39 14.18 9.56 -2.40
N PHE A 40 14.15 10.54 -1.51
CA PHE A 40 15.27 11.49 -1.42
C PHE A 40 16.58 10.76 -1.05
N ILE A 41 16.52 9.83 -0.11
CA ILE A 41 17.69 9.00 0.27
C ILE A 41 18.12 8.13 -0.93
N PHE A 42 17.22 7.40 -1.55
CA PHE A 42 17.55 6.51 -2.67
C PHE A 42 18.07 7.28 -3.89
N ALA A 43 17.46 8.42 -4.23
CA ALA A 43 17.89 9.26 -5.36
C ALA A 43 19.28 9.87 -5.18
N ASN A 44 19.81 9.92 -3.96
CA ASN A 44 21.18 10.37 -3.69
C ASN A 44 22.15 9.18 -3.48
N LEU A 45 21.69 8.07 -2.91
CA LEU A 45 22.53 6.91 -2.63
C LEU A 45 22.85 6.09 -3.89
N TRP A 46 21.84 5.79 -4.70
CA TRP A 46 22.01 4.89 -5.84
C TRP A 46 22.91 5.44 -6.97
N PRO A 47 22.91 6.75 -7.32
CA PRO A 47 23.89 7.27 -8.25
C PRO A 47 25.34 7.04 -7.84
N ALA A 48 25.63 7.13 -6.54
CA ALA A 48 26.95 6.82 -6.00
C ALA A 48 27.31 5.34 -6.18
N ALA A 49 26.35 4.44 -5.99
CA ALA A 49 26.53 2.99 -6.20
C ALA A 49 26.78 2.65 -7.68
N TYR A 50 26.17 3.40 -8.61
CA TYR A 50 26.42 3.24 -10.03
C TYR A 50 27.81 3.76 -10.45
N ALA A 51 28.40 4.71 -9.74
CA ALA A 51 29.77 5.22 -9.95
C ALA A 51 30.06 5.59 -11.43
N GLY A 52 29.08 6.18 -12.13
CA GLY A 52 29.19 6.56 -13.55
C GLY A 52 29.02 5.40 -14.54
N ARG A 53 28.64 4.20 -14.09
CA ARG A 53 28.27 3.10 -14.99
C ARG A 53 26.87 3.32 -15.53
N GLU A 54 26.65 3.07 -16.82
CA GLU A 54 25.33 3.19 -17.43
C GLU A 54 24.33 2.14 -16.91
N GLN A 55 24.84 0.94 -16.59
CA GLN A 55 24.05 -0.19 -16.09
C GLN A 55 24.82 -0.95 -15.01
N VAL A 56 24.07 -1.44 -14.03
CA VAL A 56 24.54 -2.38 -13.02
C VAL A 56 23.58 -3.57 -13.03
N GLU A 57 24.10 -4.79 -13.18
CA GLU A 57 23.32 -6.03 -13.31
C GLU A 57 22.22 -5.95 -14.38
N GLY A 58 22.46 -5.22 -15.48
CA GLY A 58 21.52 -5.06 -16.59
C GLY A 58 20.41 -4.04 -16.35
N LEU A 59 20.39 -3.33 -15.23
CA LEU A 59 19.41 -2.29 -14.90
C LEU A 59 20.05 -0.91 -15.02
N THR A 60 19.35 0.01 -15.68
CA THR A 60 19.69 1.43 -15.61
C THR A 60 19.27 2.03 -14.27
N LEU A 61 19.85 3.15 -13.87
CA LEU A 61 19.47 3.85 -12.63
C LEU A 61 17.97 4.19 -12.60
N ALA A 62 17.41 4.65 -13.72
CA ALA A 62 15.98 4.96 -13.81
C ALA A 62 15.09 3.72 -13.59
N GLN A 63 15.45 2.60 -14.22
CA GLN A 63 14.72 1.32 -14.03
C GLN A 63 14.80 0.85 -12.59
N LEU A 64 15.96 0.94 -11.94
CA LEU A 64 16.11 0.59 -10.53
C LEU A 64 15.24 1.48 -9.65
N LEU A 65 15.25 2.79 -9.84
CA LEU A 65 14.47 3.71 -9.03
C LEU A 65 12.96 3.48 -9.19
N ILE A 66 12.47 3.22 -10.42
CA ILE A 66 11.06 2.88 -10.65
C ILE A 66 10.71 1.54 -9.99
N TYR A 67 11.59 0.55 -10.07
CA TYR A 67 11.41 -0.72 -9.35
C TYR A 67 11.27 -0.50 -7.84
N LEU A 68 12.12 0.36 -7.27
CA LEU A 68 12.02 0.71 -5.84
C LEU A 68 10.72 1.45 -5.53
N VAL A 69 10.24 2.36 -6.40
CA VAL A 69 8.92 3.00 -6.22
C VAL A 69 7.81 1.96 -6.12
N ALA A 70 7.79 0.99 -7.03
CA ALA A 70 6.77 -0.06 -7.01
C ALA A 70 6.87 -0.91 -5.73
N THR A 71 8.08 -1.30 -5.33
CA THR A 71 8.32 -2.10 -4.14
C THR A 71 7.92 -1.35 -2.86
N GLU A 72 8.35 -0.10 -2.70
CA GLU A 72 8.00 0.72 -1.53
C GLU A 72 6.50 1.00 -1.46
N THR A 73 5.84 1.22 -2.61
CA THR A 73 4.38 1.37 -2.65
C THR A 73 3.68 0.13 -2.10
N LEU A 74 4.15 -1.08 -2.45
CA LEU A 74 3.61 -2.33 -1.90
C LEU A 74 3.90 -2.47 -0.41
N VAL A 75 5.09 -2.09 0.04
CA VAL A 75 5.48 -2.14 1.46
C VAL A 75 4.68 -1.15 2.29
N MET A 76 4.37 0.02 1.76
CA MET A 76 3.57 1.06 2.43
C MET A 76 2.06 0.77 2.42
N THR A 77 1.62 -0.19 1.63
CA THR A 77 0.22 -0.63 1.64
C THR A 77 -0.10 -1.27 2.99
N PRO A 78 -1.29 -1.02 3.57
CA PRO A 78 -1.65 -1.51 4.90
C PRO A 78 -1.47 -3.02 5.01
N ARG A 79 -0.91 -3.46 6.13
CA ARG A 79 -0.68 -4.88 6.34
C ARG A 79 -1.90 -5.51 7.00
N VAL A 80 -2.69 -6.25 6.23
CA VAL A 80 -3.81 -7.08 6.73
C VAL A 80 -3.39 -7.90 7.94
N TRP A 81 -2.15 -8.37 7.96
CA TRP A 81 -1.57 -9.12 9.06
C TRP A 81 -1.67 -8.42 10.42
N ASN A 82 -1.41 -7.12 10.47
CA ASN A 82 -1.45 -6.36 11.72
C ASN A 82 -2.88 -6.29 12.29
N VAL A 83 -3.88 -6.14 11.42
CA VAL A 83 -5.29 -6.11 11.81
C VAL A 83 -5.72 -7.48 12.34
N ILE A 84 -5.43 -8.54 11.59
CA ILE A 84 -5.73 -9.92 11.99
C ILE A 84 -5.05 -10.26 13.33
N GLN A 85 -3.80 -9.88 13.51
CA GLN A 85 -3.07 -10.12 14.75
C GLN A 85 -3.69 -9.36 15.94
N ALA A 86 -4.15 -8.13 15.73
CA ALA A 86 -4.82 -7.36 16.77
C ALA A 86 -6.15 -8.00 17.16
N GLU A 87 -6.97 -8.42 16.20
CA GLU A 87 -8.25 -9.08 16.43
C GLU A 87 -8.10 -10.45 17.13
N ILE A 88 -7.03 -11.20 16.79
CA ILE A 88 -6.72 -12.46 17.50
C ILE A 88 -6.37 -12.16 18.97
N ARG A 89 -5.56 -11.13 19.23
CA ARG A 89 -5.15 -10.77 20.59
C ARG A 89 -6.29 -10.22 21.44
N SER A 90 -7.23 -9.47 20.84
CA SER A 90 -8.41 -8.95 21.54
C SER A 90 -9.51 -9.99 21.72
N GLY A 91 -9.47 -11.08 20.95
CA GLY A 91 -10.54 -12.09 20.93
C GLY A 91 -11.70 -11.74 19.99
N ASP A 92 -11.63 -10.63 19.25
CA ASP A 92 -12.68 -10.17 18.33
C ASP A 92 -12.92 -11.14 17.18
N VAL A 93 -11.94 -12.00 16.87
CA VAL A 93 -12.08 -13.12 15.94
C VAL A 93 -13.32 -13.98 16.25
N ALA A 94 -13.66 -14.19 17.52
CA ALA A 94 -14.84 -14.97 17.90
C ALA A 94 -16.15 -14.33 17.41
N ILE A 95 -16.22 -13.00 17.39
CA ILE A 95 -17.38 -12.24 16.89
C ILE A 95 -17.50 -12.42 15.37
N HIS A 96 -16.38 -12.44 14.66
CA HIS A 96 -16.36 -12.67 13.21
C HIS A 96 -16.79 -14.09 12.84
N TRP A 97 -16.39 -15.10 13.62
CA TRP A 97 -16.81 -16.50 13.39
C TRP A 97 -18.30 -16.73 13.62
N ALA A 98 -18.93 -15.93 14.45
CA ALA A 98 -20.39 -15.98 14.64
C ALA A 98 -21.16 -15.43 13.43
N ARG A 99 -20.50 -14.75 12.48
CA ARG A 99 -21.11 -14.19 11.27
C ARG A 99 -21.02 -15.19 10.12
N PRO A 100 -22.06 -15.32 9.28
CA PRO A 100 -22.06 -16.22 8.11
C PRO A 100 -21.29 -15.61 6.91
N ILE A 101 -20.14 -14.99 7.16
CA ILE A 101 -19.27 -14.28 6.20
C ILE A 101 -17.88 -14.88 6.34
N ASP A 102 -17.19 -15.11 5.22
CA ASP A 102 -15.81 -15.57 5.24
C ASP A 102 -14.90 -14.48 5.80
N TYR A 103 -14.16 -14.81 6.83
CA TYR A 103 -13.28 -13.91 7.56
C TYR A 103 -12.15 -13.37 6.67
N GLY A 104 -11.52 -14.27 5.88
CA GLY A 104 -10.43 -13.90 5.00
C GLY A 104 -10.87 -12.97 3.87
N LEU A 105 -12.01 -13.26 3.25
CA LEU A 105 -12.56 -12.40 2.19
C LEU A 105 -13.02 -11.04 2.71
N TRP A 106 -13.50 -10.97 3.96
CA TRP A 106 -13.84 -9.70 4.60
C TRP A 106 -12.62 -8.79 4.75
N HIS A 107 -11.52 -9.32 5.28
CA HIS A 107 -10.27 -8.59 5.44
C HIS A 107 -9.62 -8.24 4.09
N LEU A 108 -9.69 -9.17 3.12
CA LEU A 108 -9.21 -8.90 1.77
C LEU A 108 -9.96 -7.75 1.11
N ALA A 109 -11.29 -7.70 1.25
CA ALA A 109 -12.09 -6.61 0.71
C ALA A 109 -11.73 -5.26 1.36
N GLY A 110 -11.55 -5.22 2.67
CA GLY A 110 -11.07 -4.04 3.40
C GLY A 110 -9.68 -3.59 2.95
N PHE A 111 -8.74 -4.53 2.87
CA PHE A 111 -7.38 -4.28 2.37
C PHE A 111 -7.38 -3.69 0.96
N LEU A 112 -8.13 -4.28 0.03
CA LEU A 112 -8.21 -3.77 -1.34
C LEU A 112 -8.81 -2.36 -1.39
N GLY A 113 -9.82 -2.06 -0.56
CA GLY A 113 -10.38 -0.72 -0.44
C GLY A 113 -9.37 0.32 0.02
N GLU A 114 -8.55 -0.02 0.98
CA GLU A 114 -7.48 0.86 1.48
C GLU A 114 -6.33 0.99 0.49
N ALA A 115 -5.94 -0.12 -0.14
CA ALA A 115 -4.88 -0.17 -1.15
C ALA A 115 -5.19 0.69 -2.38
N VAL A 116 -6.44 0.69 -2.86
CA VAL A 116 -6.88 1.51 -4.01
C VAL A 116 -6.73 3.01 -3.73
N VAL A 117 -6.82 3.45 -2.48
CA VAL A 117 -6.62 4.86 -2.11
C VAL A 117 -5.13 5.17 -1.93
N ARG A 118 -4.41 4.36 -1.18
CA ARG A 118 -3.02 4.63 -0.78
C ARG A 118 -2.01 4.36 -1.90
N ALA A 119 -2.12 3.22 -2.58
CA ALA A 119 -1.12 2.79 -3.54
C ALA A 119 -0.96 3.75 -4.75
N PRO A 120 -2.03 4.25 -5.39
CA PRO A 120 -1.87 5.20 -6.48
C PRO A 120 -1.22 6.51 -6.03
N LEU A 121 -1.56 6.99 -4.84
CA LEU A 121 -1.02 8.24 -4.30
C LEU A 121 0.47 8.12 -4.00
N THR A 122 0.87 7.08 -3.26
CA THR A 122 2.28 6.84 -2.92
C THR A 122 3.12 6.54 -4.16
N PHE A 123 2.58 5.76 -5.11
CA PHE A 123 3.23 5.51 -6.38
C PHE A 123 3.43 6.79 -7.21
N ALA A 124 2.40 7.65 -7.29
CA ALA A 124 2.49 8.92 -8.02
C ALA A 124 3.55 9.85 -7.43
N VAL A 125 3.63 9.94 -6.10
CA VAL A 125 4.66 10.72 -5.40
C VAL A 125 6.06 10.18 -5.70
N GLY A 126 6.26 8.88 -5.57
CA GLY A 126 7.55 8.24 -5.87
C GLY A 126 7.96 8.39 -7.33
N ALA A 127 7.03 8.14 -8.27
CA ALA A 127 7.27 8.30 -9.69
C ALA A 127 7.59 9.75 -10.09
N ALA A 128 6.92 10.73 -9.49
CA ALA A 128 7.22 12.15 -9.72
C ALA A 128 8.65 12.51 -9.28
N ILE A 129 9.10 12.00 -8.14
CA ILE A 129 10.48 12.23 -7.66
C ILE A 129 11.50 11.62 -8.62
N VAL A 130 11.25 10.38 -9.07
CA VAL A 130 12.14 9.72 -10.04
C VAL A 130 12.17 10.51 -11.34
N TRP A 131 11.04 10.92 -11.86
CA TRP A 131 10.96 11.72 -13.10
C TRP A 131 11.70 13.05 -12.99
N LEU A 132 11.59 13.75 -11.87
CA LEU A 132 12.33 15.00 -11.62
C LEU A 132 13.85 14.81 -11.54
N ARG A 133 14.32 13.61 -11.26
CA ARG A 133 15.74 13.28 -11.12
C ARG A 133 16.37 12.67 -12.37
N THR A 134 15.57 11.94 -13.15
CA THR A 134 16.08 11.22 -14.34
C THR A 134 15.64 11.86 -15.66
N GLY A 135 14.69 12.82 -15.60
CA GLY A 135 14.24 13.73 -16.66
C GLY A 135 13.75 13.24 -17.85
#